data_d8963da14fecd77270d665c1945b12b3
#
_entry.id   d8963da14fecd77270d665c1945b12b3
#
_cell.length_a   1.000
_cell.length_b   1.000
_cell.length_c   1.000
_cell.angle_alpha   90.00
_cell.angle_beta   90.00
_cell.angle_gamma   90.00
#
_symmetry.space_group_name_H-M   'P 1'
#
loop_
_entity.id
_entity.type
_entity.pdbx_description
1 polymer ?
#
loop_
_entity_poly.entity_id
_entity_poly.type
_entity_poly.pdbx_seq_one_letter_code
_entity_poly.pdbx_strand_id
1 'polypeptide(L)'
;MRVRVILSLLTIIISLSSARAQDVSYSAIYRVDGKSTTEDTYRSHVNLESLDNNESAVLAVNGARLILTSVRVNKTGGVVSSQELRELYGVNSAVLATGGSNVLVETPTVNVHASYADGVTSHGSGTSVTVQGGLVNVTREISTALRAVGGGHLSAEKVSVTTLGNQCPAVSASQSGSKAVVKGLKGGTNGVSSPLFHVSGELTAYDCLMESGASQISTVEGSGSLTLEGCELRGGNYCGFLVYSSDARKDQGEALISLTGCKLTTKGGPFIYATNTEFRIRMEKNSISNGSRTFLCAQKDDWGDEGENGARVTIDAVKQTLDGDVIIDGISSVRINLGKGSSLNGSVNSENNPGAEARLYISKGARWNPRDISYITSLEFEEPIAKGIKCIKSKKDVFYDADDPVNSELEGKQFKLSGGGMLRPLVEKQ
;
A
#
# COMPACT_ATOMS: atom_id res chain seq x y z
N MET A 1 27.61 0.09 2.64
CA MET A 1 27.42 -1.37 2.33
C MET A 1 26.15 -1.47 1.50
N ARG A 2 26.30 -1.58 0.17
CA ARG A 2 25.15 -1.65 -0.76
C ARG A 2 24.44 -2.96 -0.54
N VAL A 3 23.28 -2.94 0.07
CA VAL A 3 22.37 -4.09 0.13
C VAL A 3 21.69 -4.15 -1.25
N ARG A 4 22.20 -5.02 -2.12
CA ARG A 4 21.47 -5.39 -3.34
C ARG A 4 20.27 -6.21 -2.90
N VAL A 5 19.11 -5.59 -2.87
CA VAL A 5 17.85 -6.30 -2.74
C VAL A 5 17.51 -6.85 -4.13
N ILE A 6 17.73 -8.15 -4.29
CA ILE A 6 17.24 -8.86 -5.48
C ILE A 6 15.73 -9.00 -5.30
N LEU A 7 14.97 -8.00 -5.70
CA LEU A 7 13.55 -8.15 -5.93
C LEU A 7 13.38 -8.75 -7.34
N SER A 8 13.36 -10.09 -7.43
CA SER A 8 12.83 -10.74 -8.62
C SER A 8 11.30 -10.63 -8.61
N LEU A 9 10.79 -9.40 -8.74
CA LEU A 9 9.41 -9.19 -9.17
C LEU A 9 9.40 -9.40 -10.67
N LEU A 10 8.76 -10.46 -11.11
CA LEU A 10 8.40 -10.64 -12.51
C LEU A 10 7.39 -9.53 -12.84
N THR A 11 7.91 -8.39 -13.29
CA THR A 11 7.10 -7.28 -13.77
C THR A 11 6.49 -7.71 -15.08
N ILE A 12 5.22 -8.09 -15.09
CA ILE A 12 4.49 -8.26 -16.33
C ILE A 12 4.11 -6.87 -16.79
N ILE A 13 4.87 -6.34 -17.72
CA ILE A 13 4.47 -5.17 -18.50
C ILE A 13 3.27 -5.61 -19.34
N ILE A 14 2.06 -5.43 -18.81
CA ILE A 14 0.86 -5.46 -19.63
C ILE A 14 0.80 -4.08 -20.29
N SER A 15 1.42 -3.98 -21.49
CA SER A 15 1.15 -2.84 -22.36
C SER A 15 -0.36 -2.83 -22.58
N LEU A 16 -1.02 -1.75 -22.15
CA LEU A 16 -2.42 -1.43 -22.47
C LEU A 16 -2.53 -1.12 -23.97
N SER A 17 -2.26 -2.10 -24.84
CA SER A 17 -2.83 -2.11 -26.16
C SER A 17 -4.32 -2.30 -25.97
N SER A 18 -5.15 -1.48 -26.60
CA SER A 18 -6.61 -1.57 -26.68
C SER A 18 -7.04 -3.02 -26.86
N ALA A 19 -7.12 -3.79 -25.78
CA ALA A 19 -7.54 -5.17 -25.79
C ALA A 19 -9.02 -5.16 -26.18
N ARG A 20 -9.32 -5.70 -27.37
CA ARG A 20 -10.67 -6.14 -27.67
C ARG A 20 -11.14 -6.99 -26.49
N ALA A 21 -12.35 -6.73 -25.99
CA ALA A 21 -12.96 -7.54 -24.95
C ALA A 21 -12.80 -9.01 -25.33
N GLN A 22 -11.88 -9.70 -24.65
CA GLN A 22 -11.67 -11.12 -24.88
C GLN A 22 -12.89 -11.81 -24.28
N ASP A 23 -13.58 -12.66 -25.04
CA ASP A 23 -14.67 -13.50 -24.52
C ASP A 23 -14.06 -14.47 -23.51
N VAL A 24 -14.02 -14.07 -22.24
CA VAL A 24 -13.50 -14.90 -21.15
C VAL A 24 -14.49 -15.99 -20.85
N SER A 25 -14.09 -17.24 -21.07
CA SER A 25 -14.87 -18.40 -20.68
C SER A 25 -14.64 -18.69 -19.18
N TYR A 26 -15.73 -18.73 -18.43
CA TYR A 26 -15.70 -19.07 -17.01
C TYR A 26 -16.29 -20.48 -16.79
N SER A 27 -15.55 -21.36 -16.10
CA SER A 27 -15.95 -22.69 -15.69
C SER A 27 -16.08 -22.80 -14.18
N ALA A 28 -17.00 -23.62 -13.67
CA ALA A 28 -17.13 -23.89 -12.25
C ALA A 28 -17.87 -25.18 -11.96
N ILE A 29 -17.58 -25.76 -10.77
CA ILE A 29 -18.31 -26.91 -10.20
C ILE A 29 -19.76 -26.50 -9.84
N TYR A 30 -19.91 -25.33 -9.20
CA TYR A 30 -21.22 -24.78 -8.88
C TYR A 30 -21.36 -23.39 -9.48
N ARG A 31 -22.27 -23.28 -10.46
CA ARG A 31 -22.52 -22.04 -11.22
C ARG A 31 -23.94 -21.55 -10.98
N VAL A 32 -24.07 -20.25 -10.69
CA VAL A 32 -25.35 -19.53 -10.68
C VAL A 32 -25.29 -18.45 -11.76
N ASP A 33 -26.30 -18.45 -12.63
CA ASP A 33 -26.40 -17.53 -13.76
C ASP A 33 -27.67 -16.70 -13.63
N GLY A 34 -27.54 -15.39 -13.47
CA GLY A 34 -28.68 -14.48 -13.30
C GLY A 34 -29.57 -14.36 -14.53
N LYS A 35 -29.16 -14.85 -15.71
CA LYS A 35 -30.03 -14.96 -16.88
C LYS A 35 -31.01 -16.11 -16.75
N SER A 36 -30.70 -17.14 -15.96
CA SER A 36 -31.52 -18.30 -15.75
C SER A 36 -32.33 -18.27 -14.44
N THR A 37 -31.96 -17.39 -13.49
CA THR A 37 -32.67 -17.19 -12.22
C THR A 37 -32.56 -15.73 -11.78
N THR A 38 -33.69 -15.11 -11.46
CA THR A 38 -33.78 -13.74 -10.92
C THR A 38 -33.95 -13.71 -9.40
N GLU A 39 -34.14 -14.88 -8.77
CA GLU A 39 -34.32 -15.02 -7.34
C GLU A 39 -33.00 -15.29 -6.62
N ASP A 40 -32.97 -15.06 -5.32
CA ASP A 40 -31.85 -15.39 -4.47
C ASP A 40 -31.62 -16.90 -4.44
N THR A 41 -30.40 -17.31 -4.75
CA THR A 41 -30.02 -18.74 -4.69
C THR A 41 -29.25 -18.99 -3.39
N TYR A 42 -29.66 -20.03 -2.66
CA TYR A 42 -29.10 -20.37 -1.35
C TYR A 42 -28.34 -21.69 -1.40
N ARG A 43 -27.19 -21.75 -0.73
CA ARG A 43 -26.46 -23.00 -0.44
C ARG A 43 -25.89 -22.93 0.98
N SER A 44 -26.06 -24.01 1.71
CA SER A 44 -25.56 -24.13 3.07
C SER A 44 -25.01 -25.53 3.35
N HIS A 45 -23.97 -25.58 4.21
CA HIS A 45 -23.36 -26.81 4.71
C HIS A 45 -22.93 -27.81 3.62
N VAL A 46 -22.47 -27.28 2.47
CA VAL A 46 -21.97 -28.09 1.35
C VAL A 46 -20.46 -27.98 1.24
N ASN A 47 -19.84 -29.02 0.68
CA ASN A 47 -18.46 -29.04 0.28
C ASN A 47 -18.36 -28.94 -1.25
N LEU A 48 -17.68 -27.93 -1.75
CA LEU A 48 -17.49 -27.67 -3.18
C LEU A 48 -16.00 -27.67 -3.45
N GLU A 49 -15.54 -28.50 -4.38
CA GLU A 49 -14.13 -28.66 -4.68
C GLU A 49 -13.86 -28.60 -6.18
N SER A 50 -12.90 -27.79 -6.59
CA SER A 50 -12.44 -27.67 -7.98
C SER A 50 -10.98 -28.12 -8.09
N LEU A 51 -10.72 -28.92 -9.13
CA LEU A 51 -9.42 -29.51 -9.43
C LEU A 51 -8.89 -29.10 -10.81
N ASP A 52 -9.79 -28.61 -11.68
CA ASP A 52 -9.47 -28.40 -13.09
C ASP A 52 -8.91 -26.99 -13.36
N ASN A 53 -8.24 -26.87 -14.51
CA ASN A 53 -7.66 -25.63 -15.00
C ASN A 53 -8.77 -24.60 -15.31
N ASN A 54 -8.51 -23.32 -15.00
CA ASN A 54 -9.44 -22.20 -15.22
C ASN A 54 -10.82 -22.37 -14.57
N GLU A 55 -10.96 -23.30 -13.65
CA GLU A 55 -12.23 -23.63 -13.03
C GLU A 55 -12.32 -23.07 -11.62
N SER A 56 -13.45 -22.47 -11.26
CA SER A 56 -13.79 -22.05 -9.90
C SER A 56 -14.61 -23.16 -9.20
N ALA A 57 -14.53 -23.25 -7.88
CA ALA A 57 -15.45 -24.12 -7.16
C ALA A 57 -16.85 -23.52 -7.10
N VAL A 58 -16.95 -22.19 -7.01
CA VAL A 58 -18.20 -21.42 -7.06
C VAL A 58 -18.08 -20.28 -8.03
N LEU A 59 -19.10 -20.07 -8.85
CA LEU A 59 -19.19 -18.99 -9.82
C LEU A 59 -20.59 -18.36 -9.84
N ALA A 60 -20.66 -17.05 -9.66
CA ALA A 60 -21.86 -16.25 -9.88
C ALA A 60 -21.63 -15.29 -11.06
N VAL A 61 -22.52 -15.34 -12.06
CA VAL A 61 -22.39 -14.53 -13.30
C VAL A 61 -23.71 -13.88 -13.72
N ASN A 62 -23.62 -12.85 -14.56
CA ASN A 62 -24.77 -12.24 -15.25
C ASN A 62 -25.85 -11.70 -14.28
N GLY A 63 -25.44 -10.99 -13.23
CA GLY A 63 -26.40 -10.44 -12.27
C GLY A 63 -26.96 -11.45 -11.27
N ALA A 64 -26.32 -12.61 -11.09
CA ALA A 64 -26.74 -13.63 -10.15
C ALA A 64 -26.73 -13.10 -8.70
N ARG A 65 -27.68 -13.58 -7.89
CA ARG A 65 -27.76 -13.32 -6.45
C ARG A 65 -27.58 -14.64 -5.71
N LEU A 66 -26.46 -14.76 -4.97
CA LEU A 66 -26.06 -16.01 -4.32
C LEU A 66 -25.74 -15.78 -2.84
N ILE A 67 -26.30 -16.63 -1.99
CA ILE A 67 -26.03 -16.66 -0.55
C ILE A 67 -25.46 -18.02 -0.19
N LEU A 68 -24.25 -18.01 0.36
CA LEU A 68 -23.51 -19.18 0.83
C LEU A 68 -23.36 -19.10 2.35
N THR A 69 -23.89 -20.08 3.09
CA THR A 69 -23.79 -20.08 4.55
C THR A 69 -23.11 -21.35 5.05
N SER A 70 -22.05 -21.20 5.84
CA SER A 70 -21.29 -22.32 6.45
C SER A 70 -20.84 -23.35 5.40
N VAL A 71 -20.38 -22.88 4.25
CA VAL A 71 -19.88 -23.71 3.16
C VAL A 71 -18.40 -23.99 3.30
N ARG A 72 -17.94 -25.15 2.83
CA ARG A 72 -16.54 -25.43 2.59
C ARG A 72 -16.27 -25.34 1.10
N VAL A 73 -15.33 -24.49 0.71
CA VAL A 73 -14.95 -24.30 -0.69
C VAL A 73 -13.47 -24.57 -0.82
N ASN A 74 -13.09 -25.53 -1.66
CA ASN A 74 -11.73 -25.95 -1.87
C ASN A 74 -11.34 -25.74 -3.35
N LYS A 75 -10.21 -25.07 -3.57
CA LYS A 75 -9.51 -25.03 -4.85
C LYS A 75 -8.18 -25.77 -4.66
N THR A 76 -8.20 -27.07 -4.94
CA THR A 76 -7.09 -27.97 -4.59
C THR A 76 -6.16 -28.27 -5.76
N GLY A 77 -6.56 -27.97 -6.99
CA GLY A 77 -5.76 -28.18 -8.19
C GLY A 77 -6.10 -27.21 -9.32
N GLY A 78 -5.52 -27.50 -10.48
CA GLY A 78 -5.68 -26.71 -11.69
C GLY A 78 -4.81 -25.46 -11.71
N VAL A 79 -4.42 -25.06 -12.91
CA VAL A 79 -3.67 -23.83 -13.18
C VAL A 79 -4.48 -22.92 -14.11
N VAL A 80 -4.18 -21.63 -14.07
CA VAL A 80 -4.74 -20.70 -15.05
C VAL A 80 -3.96 -20.81 -16.36
N SER A 81 -4.64 -20.82 -17.50
CA SER A 81 -4.01 -20.98 -18.83
C SER A 81 -3.19 -19.76 -19.27
N SER A 82 -3.50 -18.59 -18.73
CA SER A 82 -2.64 -17.41 -18.83
C SER A 82 -2.73 -16.60 -17.55
N GLN A 83 -1.63 -15.98 -17.17
CA GLN A 83 -1.59 -15.12 -15.99
C GLN A 83 -2.56 -13.93 -16.11
N GLU A 84 -2.72 -13.39 -17.33
CA GLU A 84 -3.66 -12.32 -17.62
C GLU A 84 -5.10 -12.66 -17.25
N LEU A 85 -5.56 -13.90 -17.48
CA LEU A 85 -6.91 -14.34 -17.11
C LEU A 85 -7.16 -14.25 -15.61
N ARG A 86 -6.15 -14.55 -14.79
CA ARG A 86 -6.25 -14.34 -13.36
C ARG A 86 -6.15 -12.85 -13.00
N GLU A 87 -5.13 -12.16 -13.53
CA GLU A 87 -4.82 -10.78 -13.14
C GLU A 87 -5.95 -9.81 -13.50
N LEU A 88 -6.56 -9.96 -14.67
CA LEU A 88 -7.61 -9.04 -15.14
C LEU A 88 -9.02 -9.51 -14.83
N TYR A 89 -9.28 -10.83 -14.77
CA TYR A 89 -10.63 -11.38 -14.74
C TYR A 89 -10.93 -12.29 -13.54
N GLY A 90 -9.96 -12.58 -12.69
CA GLY A 90 -10.14 -13.41 -11.49
C GLY A 90 -10.40 -14.89 -11.79
N VAL A 91 -10.08 -15.37 -13.00
CA VAL A 91 -10.24 -16.79 -13.36
C VAL A 91 -9.42 -17.68 -12.43
N ASN A 92 -9.90 -18.88 -12.13
CA ASN A 92 -9.29 -19.87 -11.23
C ASN A 92 -9.44 -19.56 -9.73
N SER A 93 -10.33 -18.65 -9.35
CA SER A 93 -10.63 -18.38 -7.93
C SER A 93 -11.50 -19.48 -7.31
N ALA A 94 -11.34 -19.76 -6.02
CA ALA A 94 -12.24 -20.69 -5.33
C ALA A 94 -13.69 -20.20 -5.35
N VAL A 95 -13.93 -18.92 -5.08
CA VAL A 95 -15.22 -18.24 -5.25
C VAL A 95 -15.03 -17.05 -6.18
N LEU A 96 -15.74 -17.02 -7.29
CA LEU A 96 -15.73 -15.93 -8.25
C LEU A 96 -17.13 -15.37 -8.47
N ALA A 97 -17.28 -14.06 -8.30
CA ALA A 97 -18.43 -13.31 -8.76
C ALA A 97 -18.02 -12.37 -9.90
N THR A 98 -18.84 -12.30 -10.95
CA THR A 98 -18.61 -11.41 -12.10
C THR A 98 -19.92 -11.00 -12.78
N GLY A 99 -19.85 -10.05 -13.71
CA GLY A 99 -21.00 -9.67 -14.55
C GLY A 99 -22.15 -9.06 -13.77
N GLY A 100 -21.88 -8.18 -12.78
CA GLY A 100 -22.91 -7.51 -11.99
C GLY A 100 -23.57 -8.37 -10.92
N SER A 101 -22.96 -9.52 -10.58
CA SER A 101 -23.52 -10.44 -9.57
C SER A 101 -23.30 -9.93 -8.14
N ASN A 102 -24.18 -10.35 -7.24
CA ASN A 102 -24.11 -10.05 -5.81
C ASN A 102 -24.01 -11.36 -5.01
N VAL A 103 -22.92 -11.53 -4.24
CA VAL A 103 -22.67 -12.76 -3.48
C VAL A 103 -22.45 -12.43 -2.02
N LEU A 104 -23.21 -13.07 -1.14
CA LEU A 104 -23.00 -13.07 0.30
C LEU A 104 -22.41 -14.42 0.73
N VAL A 105 -21.29 -14.40 1.46
CA VAL A 105 -20.62 -15.60 1.97
C VAL A 105 -20.50 -15.48 3.48
N GLU A 106 -21.30 -16.26 4.20
CA GLU A 106 -21.39 -16.24 5.66
C GLU A 106 -20.65 -17.44 6.26
N THR A 107 -19.73 -17.17 7.17
CA THR A 107 -18.94 -18.18 7.91
C THR A 107 -18.36 -19.30 7.03
N PRO A 108 -17.73 -18.96 5.89
CA PRO A 108 -17.13 -19.97 5.02
C PRO A 108 -15.85 -20.57 5.62
N THR A 109 -15.48 -21.74 5.09
CA THR A 109 -14.09 -22.23 5.09
C THR A 109 -13.63 -22.32 3.64
N VAL A 110 -12.78 -21.38 3.22
CA VAL A 110 -12.21 -21.36 1.86
C VAL A 110 -10.74 -21.80 1.95
N ASN A 111 -10.37 -22.85 1.21
CA ASN A 111 -9.00 -23.34 1.13
C ASN A 111 -8.53 -23.33 -0.32
N VAL A 112 -7.37 -22.72 -0.56
CA VAL A 112 -6.70 -22.67 -1.86
C VAL A 112 -5.35 -23.36 -1.74
N HIS A 113 -5.21 -24.47 -2.43
CA HIS A 113 -3.98 -25.27 -2.51
C HIS A 113 -3.38 -25.29 -3.94
N ALA A 114 -3.89 -24.44 -4.83
CA ALA A 114 -3.41 -24.26 -6.18
C ALA A 114 -2.65 -22.94 -6.31
N SER A 115 -1.62 -22.89 -7.15
CA SER A 115 -0.94 -21.65 -7.55
C SER A 115 -1.79 -20.88 -8.58
N TYR A 116 -1.60 -19.55 -8.66
CA TYR A 116 -2.38 -18.69 -9.55
C TYR A 116 -3.90 -18.83 -9.32
N ALA A 117 -4.30 -18.98 -8.06
CA ALA A 117 -5.70 -19.21 -7.68
C ALA A 117 -6.06 -18.33 -6.48
N ASP A 118 -7.08 -17.51 -6.61
CA ASP A 118 -7.52 -16.64 -5.52
C ASP A 118 -8.57 -17.31 -4.62
N GLY A 119 -8.70 -16.84 -3.38
CA GLY A 119 -9.73 -17.34 -2.46
C GLY A 119 -11.12 -16.86 -2.86
N VAL A 120 -11.43 -15.59 -2.59
CA VAL A 120 -12.71 -14.98 -2.92
C VAL A 120 -12.46 -13.75 -3.78
N THR A 121 -13.05 -13.74 -4.98
CA THR A 121 -12.83 -12.67 -5.96
C THR A 121 -14.15 -12.02 -6.41
N SER A 122 -14.18 -10.69 -6.39
CA SER A 122 -15.19 -9.84 -7.01
C SER A 122 -14.60 -9.19 -8.25
N HIS A 123 -15.11 -9.51 -9.44
CA HIS A 123 -14.62 -9.00 -10.70
C HIS A 123 -15.68 -8.21 -11.48
N GLY A 124 -15.27 -7.05 -11.99
CA GLY A 124 -16.06 -6.26 -12.91
C GLY A 124 -17.03 -5.28 -12.24
N SER A 125 -17.26 -4.16 -12.93
CA SER A 125 -18.17 -3.11 -12.44
C SER A 125 -19.58 -3.63 -12.14
N GLY A 126 -20.20 -3.14 -11.08
CA GLY A 126 -21.50 -3.56 -10.60
C GLY A 126 -21.52 -4.90 -9.85
N THR A 127 -20.39 -5.63 -9.80
CA THR A 127 -20.25 -6.87 -9.04
C THR A 127 -19.87 -6.58 -7.60
N SER A 128 -20.51 -7.27 -6.66
CA SER A 128 -20.19 -7.18 -5.23
C SER A 128 -20.11 -8.55 -4.56
N VAL A 129 -19.12 -8.70 -3.68
CA VAL A 129 -18.98 -9.86 -2.79
C VAL A 129 -18.84 -9.37 -1.36
N THR A 130 -19.63 -9.96 -0.47
CA THR A 130 -19.53 -9.71 0.97
C THR A 130 -19.18 -11.02 1.68
N VAL A 131 -18.12 -11.00 2.51
CA VAL A 131 -17.69 -12.14 3.32
C VAL A 131 -17.86 -11.78 4.80
N GLN A 132 -18.62 -12.57 5.55
CA GLN A 132 -18.90 -12.35 6.97
C GLN A 132 -18.40 -13.53 7.80
N GLY A 133 -17.41 -13.30 8.66
CA GLY A 133 -16.78 -14.34 9.47
C GLY A 133 -16.06 -15.39 8.63
N GLY A 134 -15.77 -16.53 9.28
CA GLY A 134 -15.15 -17.67 8.60
C GLY A 134 -13.64 -17.54 8.38
N LEU A 135 -13.13 -18.34 7.45
CA LEU A 135 -11.71 -18.57 7.25
C LEU A 135 -11.37 -18.64 5.76
N VAL A 136 -10.30 -17.94 5.35
CA VAL A 136 -9.75 -18.04 3.99
C VAL A 136 -8.25 -18.36 4.10
N ASN A 137 -7.85 -19.53 3.63
CA ASN A 137 -6.48 -20.03 3.62
C ASN A 137 -5.96 -20.18 2.19
N VAL A 138 -4.78 -19.64 1.93
CA VAL A 138 -4.05 -19.77 0.67
C VAL A 138 -2.67 -20.34 0.96
N THR A 139 -2.31 -21.45 0.35
CA THR A 139 -1.05 -22.16 0.68
C THR A 139 -0.03 -22.16 -0.46
N ARG A 140 -0.44 -21.83 -1.67
CA ARG A 140 0.43 -21.80 -2.85
C ARG A 140 0.66 -20.38 -3.33
N GLU A 141 1.66 -20.21 -4.17
CA GLU A 141 2.17 -18.94 -4.65
C GLU A 141 1.25 -18.24 -5.66
N ILE A 142 1.44 -16.95 -5.81
CA ILE A 142 0.80 -16.05 -6.79
C ILE A 142 -0.73 -16.15 -6.68
N SER A 143 -1.22 -15.95 -5.48
CA SER A 143 -2.64 -16.10 -5.13
C SER A 143 -3.03 -15.08 -4.07
N THR A 144 -4.26 -14.62 -4.07
CA THR A 144 -4.76 -13.64 -3.10
C THR A 144 -5.90 -14.24 -2.29
N ALA A 145 -5.98 -13.99 -0.99
CA ALA A 145 -7.08 -14.55 -0.21
C ALA A 145 -8.41 -13.84 -0.50
N LEU A 146 -8.43 -12.50 -0.48
CA LEU A 146 -9.62 -11.67 -0.74
C LEU A 146 -9.28 -10.62 -1.80
N ARG A 147 -9.99 -10.63 -2.93
CA ARG A 147 -9.62 -9.80 -4.08
C ARG A 147 -10.80 -9.07 -4.72
N ALA A 148 -10.64 -7.77 -4.94
CA ALA A 148 -11.44 -6.96 -5.86
C ALA A 148 -10.62 -6.64 -7.10
N VAL A 149 -11.15 -6.83 -8.30
CA VAL A 149 -10.44 -6.62 -9.57
C VAL A 149 -11.37 -6.15 -10.67
N GLY A 150 -10.86 -5.37 -11.63
CA GLY A 150 -11.61 -4.93 -12.80
C GLY A 150 -12.84 -4.07 -12.49
N GLY A 151 -12.83 -3.29 -11.41
CA GLY A 151 -13.98 -2.52 -10.95
C GLY A 151 -14.94 -3.27 -10.02
N GLY A 152 -14.59 -4.49 -9.57
CA GLY A 152 -15.37 -5.25 -8.60
C GLY A 152 -15.28 -4.66 -7.18
N HIS A 153 -16.32 -4.89 -6.37
CA HIS A 153 -16.39 -4.48 -4.97
C HIS A 153 -16.33 -5.70 -4.05
N LEU A 154 -15.45 -5.68 -3.06
CA LEU A 154 -15.33 -6.71 -2.03
C LEU A 154 -15.49 -6.08 -0.65
N SER A 155 -16.35 -6.65 0.19
CA SER A 155 -16.44 -6.32 1.61
C SER A 155 -16.13 -7.56 2.43
N ALA A 156 -15.33 -7.42 3.52
CA ALA A 156 -15.09 -8.55 4.42
C ALA A 156 -15.09 -8.08 5.88
N GLU A 157 -15.84 -8.79 6.74
CA GLU A 157 -15.92 -8.46 8.16
C GLU A 157 -15.64 -9.69 9.03
N LYS A 158 -14.73 -9.54 10.01
CA LYS A 158 -14.36 -10.56 11.01
C LYS A 158 -13.89 -11.89 10.39
N VAL A 159 -13.21 -11.82 9.25
CA VAL A 159 -12.67 -12.99 8.56
C VAL A 159 -11.24 -13.27 9.07
N SER A 160 -10.92 -14.54 9.29
CA SER A 160 -9.55 -15.00 9.50
C SER A 160 -8.89 -15.30 8.16
N VAL A 161 -7.73 -14.67 7.90
CA VAL A 161 -7.01 -14.81 6.63
C VAL A 161 -5.60 -15.32 6.88
N THR A 162 -5.19 -16.34 6.14
CA THR A 162 -3.81 -16.84 6.14
C THR A 162 -3.32 -17.07 4.72
N THR A 163 -2.16 -16.51 4.37
CA THR A 163 -1.48 -16.86 3.12
C THR A 163 -0.05 -17.33 3.41
N LEU A 164 0.39 -18.42 2.78
CA LEU A 164 1.69 -19.04 3.03
C LEU A 164 2.64 -18.93 1.83
N GLY A 165 2.09 -18.86 0.63
CA GLY A 165 2.87 -18.80 -0.62
C GLY A 165 3.53 -17.43 -0.83
N ASN A 166 4.53 -17.39 -1.73
CA ASN A 166 5.12 -16.15 -2.19
C ASN A 166 4.15 -15.40 -3.13
N GLN A 167 4.23 -14.07 -3.13
CA GLN A 167 3.34 -13.20 -3.92
C GLN A 167 1.84 -13.46 -3.63
N CYS A 168 1.53 -13.63 -2.34
CA CYS A 168 0.20 -13.92 -1.85
C CYS A 168 -0.30 -12.85 -0.88
N PRO A 169 -0.79 -11.72 -1.35
CA PRO A 169 -1.42 -10.72 -0.50
C PRO A 169 -2.61 -11.31 0.28
N ALA A 170 -2.88 -10.79 1.47
CA ALA A 170 -4.09 -11.16 2.19
C ALA A 170 -5.32 -10.52 1.55
N VAL A 171 -5.25 -9.23 1.23
CA VAL A 171 -6.32 -8.47 0.55
C VAL A 171 -5.73 -7.69 -0.61
N SER A 172 -6.42 -7.68 -1.74
CA SER A 172 -6.04 -6.86 -2.89
C SER A 172 -7.24 -6.10 -3.46
N ALA A 173 -7.01 -4.83 -3.83
CA ALA A 173 -7.86 -4.06 -4.71
C ALA A 173 -7.02 -3.69 -5.94
N SER A 174 -7.22 -4.40 -7.05
CA SER A 174 -6.39 -4.32 -8.24
C SER A 174 -7.13 -3.61 -9.37
N GLN A 175 -6.45 -2.70 -10.05
CA GLN A 175 -6.96 -1.86 -11.14
C GLN A 175 -7.91 -0.75 -10.66
N SER A 176 -7.96 0.32 -11.45
CA SER A 176 -8.86 1.45 -11.23
C SER A 176 -10.33 1.02 -11.13
N GLY A 177 -11.09 1.65 -10.25
CA GLY A 177 -12.50 1.34 -9.98
C GLY A 177 -12.73 0.14 -9.07
N SER A 178 -11.72 -0.70 -8.79
CA SER A 178 -11.82 -1.81 -7.83
C SER A 178 -11.82 -1.28 -6.41
N LYS A 179 -12.67 -1.86 -5.55
CA LYS A 179 -12.83 -1.41 -4.17
C LYS A 179 -12.87 -2.58 -3.20
N ALA A 180 -11.99 -2.55 -2.19
CA ALA A 180 -12.04 -3.48 -1.06
C ALA A 180 -12.27 -2.71 0.25
N VAL A 181 -13.24 -3.14 1.05
CA VAL A 181 -13.51 -2.60 2.39
C VAL A 181 -13.47 -3.75 3.38
N VAL A 182 -12.53 -3.70 4.32
CA VAL A 182 -12.35 -4.80 5.28
C VAL A 182 -12.39 -4.30 6.72
N LYS A 183 -12.99 -5.08 7.61
CA LYS A 183 -13.12 -4.71 9.02
C LYS A 183 -12.87 -5.91 9.93
N GLY A 184 -12.02 -5.70 10.94
CA GLY A 184 -11.77 -6.70 11.98
C GLY A 184 -11.14 -7.99 11.47
N LEU A 185 -10.38 -7.94 10.36
CA LEU A 185 -9.64 -9.10 9.87
C LEU A 185 -8.55 -9.51 10.84
N LYS A 186 -8.27 -10.81 10.91
CA LYS A 186 -7.19 -11.39 11.72
C LYS A 186 -6.34 -12.35 10.90
N GLY A 187 -5.08 -12.54 11.31
CA GLY A 187 -4.15 -13.47 10.67
C GLY A 187 -3.04 -12.76 9.92
N GLY A 188 -2.72 -13.17 8.70
CA GLY A 188 -1.64 -12.53 7.96
C GLY A 188 -1.04 -13.35 6.83
N THR A 189 0.18 -12.97 6.44
CA THR A 189 0.91 -13.52 5.30
C THR A 189 2.30 -13.99 5.74
N ASN A 190 2.81 -15.07 5.15
CA ASN A 190 4.14 -15.61 5.49
C ASN A 190 5.13 -15.64 4.32
N GLY A 191 4.65 -15.50 3.08
CA GLY A 191 5.49 -15.55 1.89
C GLY A 191 6.27 -14.26 1.63
N VAL A 192 7.31 -14.36 0.82
CA VAL A 192 8.03 -13.22 0.27
C VAL A 192 7.14 -12.48 -0.74
N SER A 193 7.24 -11.16 -0.83
CA SER A 193 6.39 -10.32 -1.68
C SER A 193 4.88 -10.54 -1.45
N SER A 194 4.52 -10.84 -0.20
CA SER A 194 3.15 -11.13 0.24
C SER A 194 2.70 -10.09 1.27
N PRO A 195 2.40 -8.85 0.86
CA PRO A 195 1.94 -7.80 1.76
C PRO A 195 0.58 -8.16 2.37
N LEU A 196 0.21 -7.52 3.48
CA LEU A 196 -1.15 -7.64 4.00
C LEU A 196 -2.15 -7.03 3.01
N PHE A 197 -1.80 -5.87 2.44
CA PHE A 197 -2.64 -5.15 1.48
C PHE A 197 -1.85 -4.84 0.21
N HIS A 198 -2.40 -5.19 -0.96
CA HIS A 198 -1.88 -4.81 -2.27
C HIS A 198 -2.92 -3.94 -3.00
N VAL A 199 -2.54 -2.70 -3.35
CA VAL A 199 -3.51 -1.67 -3.74
C VAL A 199 -3.06 -0.95 -4.99
N SER A 200 -3.79 -1.11 -6.07
CA SER A 200 -3.76 -0.23 -7.26
C SER A 200 -5.14 0.34 -7.61
N GLY A 201 -6.19 -0.08 -6.86
CA GLY A 201 -7.52 0.50 -6.79
C GLY A 201 -7.73 1.25 -5.47
N GLU A 202 -8.84 1.00 -4.78
CA GLU A 202 -9.19 1.60 -3.49
C GLU A 202 -9.33 0.51 -2.42
N LEU A 203 -8.60 0.64 -1.29
CA LEU A 203 -8.69 -0.27 -0.15
C LEU A 203 -8.85 0.51 1.15
N THR A 204 -9.86 0.14 1.92
CA THR A 204 -10.07 0.67 3.28
C THR A 204 -10.10 -0.48 4.28
N ALA A 205 -9.30 -0.37 5.35
CA ALA A 205 -9.26 -1.36 6.42
C ALA A 205 -9.51 -0.71 7.80
N TYR A 206 -10.42 -1.32 8.56
CA TYR A 206 -10.79 -0.88 9.90
C TYR A 206 -10.49 -1.97 10.93
N ASP A 207 -9.91 -1.62 12.06
CA ASP A 207 -9.78 -2.48 13.24
C ASP A 207 -9.15 -3.86 12.96
N CYS A 208 -8.27 -3.97 11.96
CA CYS A 208 -7.62 -5.22 11.60
C CYS A 208 -6.42 -5.52 12.51
N LEU A 209 -6.22 -6.81 12.84
CA LEU A 209 -5.08 -7.31 13.59
C LEU A 209 -4.33 -8.34 12.74
N MET A 210 -3.27 -7.92 12.06
CA MET A 210 -2.60 -8.76 11.05
C MET A 210 -1.08 -8.60 11.09
N GLU A 211 -0.39 -9.67 10.68
CA GLU A 211 1.08 -9.69 10.56
C GLU A 211 1.53 -10.26 9.22
N SER A 212 2.46 -9.57 8.56
CA SER A 212 3.24 -10.13 7.46
C SER A 212 4.57 -10.66 8.00
N GLY A 213 4.82 -11.96 7.85
CA GLY A 213 6.02 -12.60 8.35
C GLY A 213 7.30 -12.21 7.60
N ALA A 214 7.21 -12.09 6.28
CA ALA A 214 8.36 -11.90 5.39
C ALA A 214 8.20 -10.76 4.37
N SER A 215 7.13 -9.94 4.49
CA SER A 215 6.85 -8.88 3.53
C SER A 215 6.39 -7.61 4.24
N GLN A 216 6.08 -6.57 3.50
CA GLN A 216 5.62 -5.27 4.00
C GLN A 216 4.17 -5.31 4.51
N ILE A 217 3.77 -4.27 5.24
CA ILE A 217 2.37 -4.05 5.64
C ILE A 217 1.53 -3.84 4.38
N SER A 218 1.97 -2.95 3.51
CA SER A 218 1.25 -2.67 2.27
C SER A 218 2.17 -2.36 1.11
N THR A 219 1.70 -2.71 -0.08
CA THR A 219 2.19 -2.22 -1.36
C THR A 219 1.10 -1.37 -1.98
N VAL A 220 1.44 -0.13 -2.36
CA VAL A 220 0.56 0.78 -3.11
C VAL A 220 1.21 1.05 -4.45
N GLU A 221 0.51 0.74 -5.53
CA GLU A 221 1.01 0.82 -6.90
C GLU A 221 0.21 1.84 -7.71
N GLY A 222 0.91 2.64 -8.50
CA GLY A 222 0.32 3.67 -9.36
C GLY A 222 -0.49 4.70 -8.56
N SER A 223 -1.73 4.93 -8.95
CA SER A 223 -2.67 5.84 -8.28
C SER A 223 -3.52 5.17 -7.20
N GLY A 224 -3.06 4.06 -6.63
CA GLY A 224 -3.78 3.33 -5.59
C GLY A 224 -4.12 4.18 -4.37
N SER A 225 -5.27 3.93 -3.76
CA SER A 225 -5.73 4.62 -2.55
C SER A 225 -5.89 3.65 -1.39
N LEU A 226 -5.14 3.89 -0.29
CA LEU A 226 -5.16 3.07 0.92
C LEU A 226 -5.59 3.90 2.13
N THR A 227 -6.62 3.44 2.84
CA THR A 227 -7.03 4.00 4.13
C THR A 227 -6.96 2.94 5.22
N LEU A 228 -6.23 3.22 6.31
CA LEU A 228 -6.14 2.37 7.50
C LEU A 228 -6.61 3.14 8.73
N GLU A 229 -7.57 2.59 9.46
CA GLU A 229 -8.10 3.20 10.69
C GLU A 229 -8.16 2.17 11.83
N GLY A 230 -7.57 2.51 12.98
CA GLY A 230 -7.61 1.68 14.20
C GLY A 230 -6.93 0.32 14.08
N CYS A 231 -6.15 0.08 13.05
CA CYS A 231 -5.52 -1.21 12.80
C CYS A 231 -4.26 -1.43 13.65
N GLU A 232 -4.01 -2.67 14.08
CA GLU A 232 -2.72 -3.14 14.59
C GLU A 232 -2.07 -4.04 13.54
N LEU A 233 -1.01 -3.54 12.89
CA LEU A 233 -0.37 -4.20 11.76
C LEU A 233 1.14 -4.32 11.97
N ARG A 234 1.70 -5.48 11.59
CA ARG A 234 3.14 -5.72 11.64
C ARG A 234 3.64 -6.10 10.25
N GLY A 235 4.69 -5.41 9.80
CA GLY A 235 5.40 -5.70 8.56
C GLY A 235 6.66 -6.51 8.80
N GLY A 236 7.07 -7.25 7.78
CA GLY A 236 8.31 -8.02 7.76
C GLY A 236 9.57 -7.16 7.59
N ASN A 237 10.59 -7.73 6.96
CA ASN A 237 11.96 -7.22 7.04
C ASN A 237 12.36 -6.18 6.01
N TYR A 238 11.56 -5.95 4.94
CA TYR A 238 11.97 -5.11 3.82
C TYR A 238 11.66 -3.63 4.04
N CYS A 239 10.39 -3.29 4.22
CA CYS A 239 9.90 -1.96 4.57
C CYS A 239 8.50 -2.08 5.19
N GLY A 240 7.97 -0.98 5.72
CA GLY A 240 6.59 -0.93 6.19
C GLY A 240 5.61 -0.78 5.04
N PHE A 241 5.81 0.26 4.25
CA PHE A 241 5.01 0.60 3.06
C PHE A 241 5.92 0.71 1.85
N LEU A 242 5.61 -0.05 0.80
CA LEU A 242 6.21 0.10 -0.52
C LEU A 242 5.26 0.90 -1.40
N VAL A 243 5.71 2.05 -1.91
CA VAL A 243 4.92 2.89 -2.84
C VAL A 243 5.71 3.04 -4.13
N TYR A 244 5.15 2.56 -5.23
CA TYR A 244 5.85 2.57 -6.52
C TYR A 244 4.87 2.60 -7.69
N SER A 245 5.39 2.82 -8.88
CA SER A 245 4.72 2.56 -10.14
C SER A 245 5.56 1.64 -11.00
N SER A 246 4.96 0.60 -11.57
CA SER A 246 5.61 -0.28 -12.55
C SER A 246 5.76 0.38 -13.92
N ASP A 247 4.86 1.30 -14.26
CA ASP A 247 4.84 2.01 -15.53
C ASP A 247 5.53 3.40 -15.44
N ALA A 248 5.65 4.08 -16.57
CA ALA A 248 6.17 5.44 -16.61
C ALA A 248 5.33 6.38 -15.71
N ARG A 249 5.98 7.10 -14.79
CA ARG A 249 5.30 7.94 -13.80
C ARG A 249 4.36 8.98 -14.39
N LYS A 250 4.69 9.55 -15.54
CA LYS A 250 3.88 10.58 -16.22
C LYS A 250 2.44 10.15 -16.56
N ASP A 251 2.22 8.83 -16.66
CA ASP A 251 0.93 8.24 -17.04
C ASP A 251 0.11 7.79 -15.81
N GLN A 252 0.65 8.02 -14.60
CA GLN A 252 0.06 7.61 -13.32
C GLN A 252 -0.42 8.85 -12.55
N GLY A 253 -1.54 8.71 -11.86
CA GLY A 253 -2.00 9.73 -10.90
C GLY A 253 -1.27 9.65 -9.56
N GLU A 254 -1.58 10.59 -8.66
CA GLU A 254 -1.07 10.61 -7.28
C GLU A 254 -1.65 9.43 -6.49
N ALA A 255 -0.81 8.64 -5.83
CA ALA A 255 -1.26 7.65 -4.86
C ALA A 255 -1.67 8.33 -3.54
N LEU A 256 -2.68 7.79 -2.86
CA LEU A 256 -3.19 8.37 -1.62
C LEU A 256 -3.11 7.36 -0.48
N ILE A 257 -2.50 7.77 0.64
CA ILE A 257 -2.43 6.94 1.85
C ILE A 257 -2.96 7.74 3.03
N SER A 258 -3.89 7.15 3.80
CA SER A 258 -4.40 7.73 5.03
C SER A 258 -4.26 6.74 6.19
N LEU A 259 -3.54 7.13 7.24
CA LEU A 259 -3.28 6.33 8.43
C LEU A 259 -3.80 7.06 9.67
N THR A 260 -4.81 6.52 10.34
CA THR A 260 -5.42 7.15 11.51
C THR A 260 -5.53 6.17 12.67
N GLY A 261 -4.95 6.53 13.82
CA GLY A 261 -5.09 5.77 15.07
C GLY A 261 -4.56 4.35 15.04
N CYS A 262 -3.67 4.03 14.10
CA CYS A 262 -3.12 2.71 13.92
C CYS A 262 -1.90 2.45 14.82
N LYS A 263 -1.67 1.18 15.16
CA LYS A 263 -0.42 0.68 15.73
C LYS A 263 0.33 -0.09 14.65
N LEU A 264 1.44 0.49 14.18
CA LEU A 264 2.20 -0.01 13.04
C LEU A 264 3.61 -0.40 13.48
N THR A 265 4.03 -1.61 13.19
CA THR A 265 5.35 -2.13 13.54
C THR A 265 6.05 -2.66 12.30
N THR A 266 7.30 -2.25 12.07
CA THR A 266 8.15 -2.83 11.02
C THR A 266 9.38 -3.45 11.64
N LYS A 267 9.81 -4.61 11.15
CA LYS A 267 10.97 -5.34 11.68
C LYS A 267 12.29 -4.80 11.15
N GLY A 268 12.31 -4.25 9.95
CA GLY A 268 13.52 -3.71 9.31
C GLY A 268 13.20 -2.87 8.09
N GLY A 269 14.24 -2.29 7.46
CA GLY A 269 14.10 -1.36 6.35
C GLY A 269 13.44 -0.03 6.71
N PRO A 270 13.24 0.87 5.76
CA PRO A 270 12.54 2.12 6.00
C PRO A 270 11.06 1.87 6.33
N PHE A 271 10.46 2.77 7.12
CA PHE A 271 9.01 2.71 7.34
C PHE A 271 8.24 2.91 6.03
N ILE A 272 8.69 3.83 5.18
CA ILE A 272 8.18 4.03 3.82
C ILE A 272 9.34 3.93 2.84
N TYR A 273 9.21 3.09 1.82
CA TYR A 273 10.09 3.06 0.65
C TYR A 273 9.31 3.51 -0.57
N ALA A 274 9.81 4.53 -1.26
CA ALA A 274 9.14 5.15 -2.38
C ALA A 274 10.07 5.26 -3.59
N THR A 275 9.59 4.85 -4.76
CA THR A 275 10.32 4.90 -6.02
C THR A 275 9.37 5.02 -7.21
N ASN A 276 9.78 5.76 -8.25
CA ASN A 276 9.01 5.97 -9.47
C ASN A 276 7.52 6.30 -9.20
N THR A 277 7.25 7.21 -8.25
CA THR A 277 5.88 7.48 -7.79
C THR A 277 5.68 8.94 -7.40
N GLU A 278 4.44 9.38 -7.46
CA GLU A 278 3.97 10.59 -6.79
C GLU A 278 2.90 10.18 -5.79
N PHE A 279 3.08 10.50 -4.50
CA PHE A 279 2.08 10.16 -3.51
C PHE A 279 1.98 11.15 -2.36
N ARG A 280 0.79 11.19 -1.77
CA ARG A 280 0.51 11.91 -0.53
C ARG A 280 0.14 10.93 0.57
N ILE A 281 0.73 11.12 1.75
CA ILE A 281 0.35 10.38 2.94
C ILE A 281 -0.09 11.32 4.06
N ARG A 282 -1.30 11.10 4.58
CA ARG A 282 -1.80 11.74 5.79
C ARG A 282 -1.67 10.79 6.97
N MET A 283 -1.10 11.27 8.05
CA MET A 283 -0.85 10.49 9.25
C MET A 283 -1.39 11.23 10.48
N GLU A 284 -2.29 10.57 11.22
CA GLU A 284 -2.88 11.16 12.43
C GLU A 284 -2.91 10.14 13.58
N LYS A 285 -2.27 10.50 14.70
CA LYS A 285 -2.31 9.75 15.98
C LYS A 285 -1.92 8.26 15.87
N ASN A 286 -1.02 7.91 14.97
CA ASN A 286 -0.53 6.54 14.88
C ASN A 286 0.60 6.30 15.88
N SER A 287 0.66 5.08 16.42
CA SER A 287 1.82 4.56 17.15
C SER A 287 2.69 3.77 16.19
N ILE A 288 3.88 4.27 15.90
CA ILE A 288 4.81 3.65 14.95
C ILE A 288 6.02 3.12 15.71
N SER A 289 6.33 1.85 15.51
CA SER A 289 7.57 1.20 15.95
C SER A 289 8.34 0.75 14.71
N ASN A 290 9.38 1.52 14.35
CA ASN A 290 10.19 1.24 13.19
C ASN A 290 11.48 0.48 13.61
N GLY A 291 11.74 -0.68 13.04
CA GLY A 291 12.92 -1.51 13.30
C GLY A 291 14.22 -0.95 12.71
N SER A 292 14.14 0.11 11.90
CA SER A 292 15.30 0.82 11.35
C SER A 292 15.34 2.28 11.80
N ARG A 293 16.44 2.97 11.47
CA ARG A 293 16.57 4.41 11.69
C ARG A 293 15.99 5.26 10.57
N THR A 294 15.48 4.67 9.51
CA THR A 294 14.97 5.37 8.32
C THR A 294 13.44 5.40 8.35
N PHE A 295 12.88 6.61 8.39
CA PHE A 295 11.42 6.80 8.28
C PHE A 295 10.98 6.74 6.82
N LEU A 296 11.66 7.47 5.95
CA LEU A 296 11.37 7.51 4.51
C LEU A 296 12.67 7.33 3.71
N CYS A 297 12.60 6.49 2.70
CA CYS A 297 13.58 6.41 1.63
C CYS A 297 12.88 6.72 0.31
N ALA A 298 13.15 7.89 -0.26
CA ALA A 298 12.65 8.37 -1.54
C ALA A 298 13.80 8.35 -2.55
N GLN A 299 13.79 7.39 -3.46
CA GLN A 299 14.91 7.20 -4.38
C GLN A 299 14.48 6.48 -5.66
N LYS A 300 15.32 6.58 -6.68
CA LYS A 300 15.21 5.75 -7.87
C LYS A 300 15.49 4.28 -7.58
N ASP A 301 14.84 3.40 -8.33
CA ASP A 301 15.06 1.96 -8.32
C ASP A 301 14.88 1.41 -9.76
N ASP A 302 14.69 0.11 -9.92
CA ASP A 302 14.60 -0.58 -11.22
C ASP A 302 13.33 -0.28 -12.02
N TRP A 303 12.33 0.42 -11.45
CA TRP A 303 11.07 0.78 -12.12
C TRP A 303 11.14 2.15 -12.79
N GLY A 304 10.39 2.28 -13.91
CA GLY A 304 10.27 3.52 -14.68
C GLY A 304 11.50 3.86 -15.52
N ASP A 305 11.47 5.04 -16.14
CA ASP A 305 12.52 5.52 -17.02
C ASP A 305 13.71 6.07 -16.22
N GLU A 306 14.93 5.71 -16.59
CA GLU A 306 16.13 6.15 -15.90
C GLU A 306 16.24 7.68 -15.91
N GLY A 307 16.49 8.27 -14.72
CA GLY A 307 16.57 9.73 -14.51
C GLY A 307 15.23 10.41 -14.25
N GLU A 308 14.09 9.73 -14.50
CA GLU A 308 12.74 10.22 -14.22
C GLU A 308 12.03 9.40 -13.13
N ASN A 309 12.61 8.32 -12.68
CA ASN A 309 12.06 7.33 -11.77
C ASN A 309 12.28 7.61 -10.28
N GLY A 310 12.55 8.85 -9.90
CA GLY A 310 12.55 9.28 -8.51
C GLY A 310 11.14 9.32 -7.90
N ALA A 311 11.06 9.54 -6.60
CA ALA A 311 9.80 9.68 -5.88
C ALA A 311 9.47 11.15 -5.57
N ARG A 312 8.18 11.53 -5.69
CA ARG A 312 7.63 12.80 -5.21
C ARG A 312 6.69 12.55 -4.06
N VAL A 313 7.08 12.96 -2.87
CA VAL A 313 6.40 12.59 -1.63
C VAL A 313 5.87 13.80 -0.89
N THR A 314 4.58 13.79 -0.52
CA THR A 314 4.01 14.75 0.42
C THR A 314 3.54 14.02 1.69
N ILE A 315 4.05 14.45 2.85
CA ILE A 315 3.67 13.90 4.17
C ILE A 315 2.92 14.98 4.94
N ASP A 316 1.66 14.72 5.28
CA ASP A 316 0.85 15.57 6.16
C ASP A 316 0.71 14.89 7.54
N ALA A 317 1.41 15.39 8.55
CA ALA A 317 1.42 14.84 9.91
C ALA A 317 0.57 15.71 10.86
N VAL A 318 -0.39 15.11 11.56
CA VAL A 318 -1.25 15.79 12.55
C VAL A 318 -1.25 15.01 13.85
N LYS A 319 -0.78 15.63 14.94
CA LYS A 319 -0.61 14.95 16.24
C LYS A 319 0.16 13.63 16.09
N GLN A 320 1.20 13.65 15.24
CA GLN A 320 1.93 12.47 14.81
C GLN A 320 3.43 12.64 15.05
N THR A 321 4.04 11.62 15.62
CA THR A 321 5.51 11.51 15.65
C THR A 321 5.99 10.71 14.45
N LEU A 322 6.88 11.31 13.67
CA LEU A 322 7.65 10.68 12.60
C LEU A 322 9.04 10.38 13.18
N ASP A 323 9.39 9.11 13.32
CA ASP A 323 10.65 8.70 13.94
C ASP A 323 11.56 7.98 12.95
N GLY A 324 12.70 8.60 12.64
CA GLY A 324 13.71 8.13 11.69
C GLY A 324 14.09 9.18 10.66
N ASP A 325 15.21 8.91 9.99
CA ASP A 325 15.79 9.80 8.99
C ASP A 325 15.01 9.76 7.67
N VAL A 326 15.07 10.86 6.92
CA VAL A 326 14.47 11.01 5.60
C VAL A 326 15.59 11.05 4.57
N ILE A 327 15.70 9.99 3.78
CA ILE A 327 16.70 9.81 2.73
C ILE A 327 16.07 10.20 1.40
N ILE A 328 16.76 11.04 0.63
CA ILE A 328 16.28 11.56 -0.66
C ILE A 328 17.44 11.48 -1.64
N ASP A 329 17.23 10.90 -2.81
CA ASP A 329 18.25 10.93 -3.88
C ASP A 329 18.13 12.19 -4.75
N GLY A 330 19.07 12.35 -5.69
CA GLY A 330 19.19 13.57 -6.50
C GLY A 330 18.09 13.81 -7.54
N ILE A 331 17.10 12.91 -7.67
CA ILE A 331 15.97 13.06 -8.60
C ILE A 331 14.61 12.94 -7.91
N SER A 332 14.63 12.90 -6.58
CA SER A 332 13.42 12.79 -5.76
C SER A 332 13.13 14.08 -5.01
N SER A 333 11.86 14.27 -4.65
CA SER A 333 11.42 15.42 -3.85
C SER A 333 10.54 14.97 -2.68
N VAL A 334 10.73 15.59 -1.51
CA VAL A 334 9.95 15.30 -0.31
C VAL A 334 9.47 16.60 0.33
N ARG A 335 8.17 16.72 0.53
CA ARG A 335 7.54 17.76 1.32
C ARG A 335 6.98 17.18 2.62
N ILE A 336 7.35 17.74 3.77
CA ILE A 336 6.86 17.32 5.08
C ILE A 336 6.13 18.50 5.73
N ASN A 337 4.86 18.34 5.97
CA ASN A 337 4.02 19.30 6.67
C ASN A 337 3.79 18.80 8.11
N LEU A 338 4.52 19.37 9.07
CA LEU A 338 4.35 19.06 10.49
C LEU A 338 3.24 19.92 11.07
N GLY A 339 2.03 19.38 11.13
CA GLY A 339 0.89 20.01 11.75
C GLY A 339 0.98 20.05 13.29
N LYS A 340 0.09 20.79 13.93
CA LYS A 340 0.05 20.98 15.38
C LYS A 340 0.16 19.67 16.16
N GLY A 341 1.07 19.62 17.13
CA GLY A 341 1.31 18.47 17.99
C GLY A 341 2.10 17.34 17.31
N SER A 342 2.65 17.59 16.12
CA SER A 342 3.51 16.62 15.43
C SER A 342 4.99 16.87 15.68
N SER A 343 5.79 15.83 15.48
CA SER A 343 7.25 15.93 15.54
C SER A 343 7.91 15.04 14.47
N LEU A 344 9.04 15.54 13.94
CA LEU A 344 9.99 14.74 13.18
C LEU A 344 11.24 14.53 14.02
N ASN A 345 11.58 13.29 14.34
CA ASN A 345 12.79 12.90 15.07
C ASN A 345 13.73 12.19 14.11
N GLY A 346 14.44 12.94 13.32
CA GLY A 346 15.36 12.44 12.29
C GLY A 346 15.96 13.56 11.47
N SER A 347 17.05 13.26 10.78
CA SER A 347 17.70 14.13 9.80
C SER A 347 16.98 14.04 8.45
N VAL A 348 17.14 15.09 7.64
CA VAL A 348 16.59 15.16 6.29
C VAL A 348 17.74 15.38 5.33
N ASN A 349 17.87 14.53 4.30
CA ASN A 349 18.89 14.59 3.26
C ASN A 349 20.32 14.78 3.83
N SER A 350 20.71 13.98 4.82
CA SER A 350 21.98 14.14 5.54
C SER A 350 23.22 13.96 4.66
N GLU A 351 23.09 13.33 3.51
CA GLU A 351 24.16 13.12 2.54
C GLU A 351 24.37 14.32 1.59
N ASN A 352 23.47 15.32 1.66
CA ASN A 352 23.49 16.48 0.74
C ASN A 352 23.51 16.05 -0.74
N ASN A 353 22.57 15.16 -1.11
CA ASN A 353 22.49 14.69 -2.49
C ASN A 353 22.14 15.85 -3.44
N PRO A 354 22.98 16.14 -4.44
CA PRO A 354 22.70 17.20 -5.41
C PRO A 354 21.40 16.93 -6.16
N GLY A 355 20.57 17.96 -6.32
CA GLY A 355 19.28 17.86 -6.98
C GLY A 355 18.13 17.30 -6.10
N ALA A 356 18.42 16.80 -4.90
CA ALA A 356 17.37 16.42 -3.94
C ALA A 356 16.60 17.65 -3.47
N GLU A 357 15.25 17.58 -3.52
CA GLU A 357 14.41 18.65 -2.99
C GLU A 357 13.79 18.22 -1.66
N ALA A 358 14.18 18.90 -0.58
CA ALA A 358 13.65 18.69 0.77
C ALA A 358 12.91 19.94 1.25
N ARG A 359 11.59 19.87 1.43
CA ARG A 359 10.75 20.99 1.86
C ARG A 359 10.08 20.66 3.18
N LEU A 360 10.24 21.55 4.17
CA LEU A 360 9.69 21.36 5.50
C LEU A 360 8.84 22.56 5.92
N TYR A 361 7.58 22.31 6.23
CA TYR A 361 6.67 23.25 6.88
C TYR A 361 6.43 22.87 8.33
N ILE A 362 6.60 23.82 9.26
CA ILE A 362 6.45 23.59 10.71
C ILE A 362 5.34 24.48 11.27
N SER A 363 4.21 23.86 11.62
CA SER A 363 3.10 24.55 12.25
C SER A 363 3.41 24.90 13.71
N LYS A 364 2.65 25.86 14.24
CA LYS A 364 2.70 26.21 15.68
C LYS A 364 2.47 24.99 16.57
N GLY A 365 3.43 24.73 17.46
CA GLY A 365 3.38 23.59 18.39
C GLY A 365 3.85 22.26 17.77
N ALA A 366 4.37 22.27 16.55
CA ALA A 366 5.12 21.16 15.99
C ALA A 366 6.61 21.31 16.31
N ARG A 367 7.40 20.26 16.12
CA ARG A 367 8.83 20.22 16.41
C ARG A 367 9.60 19.40 15.40
N TRP A 368 10.84 19.81 15.14
CA TRP A 368 11.81 19.03 14.39
C TRP A 368 13.07 18.81 15.23
N ASN A 369 13.50 17.56 15.35
CA ASN A 369 14.67 17.15 16.13
C ASN A 369 15.66 16.39 15.23
N PRO A 370 16.46 17.08 14.42
CA PRO A 370 17.51 16.45 13.60
C PRO A 370 18.49 15.68 14.46
N ARG A 371 18.80 14.45 14.08
CA ARG A 371 19.78 13.59 14.76
C ARG A 371 21.18 13.73 14.17
N ASP A 372 21.25 14.17 12.92
CA ASP A 372 22.49 14.45 12.19
C ASP A 372 22.35 15.75 11.39
N ILE A 373 23.42 16.13 10.66
CA ILE A 373 23.38 17.25 9.72
C ILE A 373 22.20 17.06 8.77
N SER A 374 21.54 18.15 8.44
CA SER A 374 20.39 18.10 7.53
C SER A 374 20.50 19.20 6.49
N TYR A 375 20.08 18.90 5.26
CA TYR A 375 20.07 19.83 4.15
C TYR A 375 18.65 19.97 3.63
N ILE A 376 18.15 21.19 3.58
CA ILE A 376 16.76 21.49 3.22
C ILE A 376 16.73 22.52 2.12
N THR A 377 15.92 22.29 1.11
CA THR A 377 15.67 23.28 0.06
C THR A 377 14.81 24.41 0.61
N SER A 378 13.63 24.11 1.18
CA SER A 378 12.72 25.14 1.71
C SER A 378 12.37 24.87 3.17
N LEU A 379 12.43 25.90 4.01
CA LEU A 379 12.02 25.85 5.42
C LEU A 379 11.03 26.97 5.73
N GLU A 380 9.81 26.57 6.02
CA GLU A 380 8.69 27.47 6.27
C GLU A 380 8.13 27.26 7.69
N PHE A 381 7.77 28.35 8.35
CA PHE A 381 7.17 28.33 9.68
C PHE A 381 5.80 29.03 9.67
N GLU A 382 4.82 28.49 10.39
CA GLU A 382 3.57 29.19 10.66
C GLU A 382 3.77 30.40 11.60
N GLU A 383 4.75 30.33 12.50
CA GLU A 383 5.11 31.41 13.41
C GLU A 383 6.23 32.28 12.84
N PRO A 384 6.35 33.55 13.25
CA PRO A 384 7.48 34.40 12.84
C PRO A 384 8.83 33.70 13.12
N ILE A 385 9.84 33.93 12.27
CA ILE A 385 11.15 33.27 12.27
C ILE A 385 11.78 33.12 13.67
N ALA A 386 11.77 34.20 14.47
CA ALA A 386 12.35 34.19 15.82
C ALA A 386 11.69 33.16 16.79
N LYS A 387 10.46 32.76 16.52
CA LYS A 387 9.75 31.71 17.26
C LYS A 387 9.84 30.36 16.54
N GLY A 388 9.71 30.36 15.22
CA GLY A 388 9.75 29.16 14.39
C GLY A 388 11.07 28.41 14.55
N ILE A 389 12.21 29.10 14.55
CA ILE A 389 13.53 28.49 14.73
C ILE A 389 13.65 27.74 16.08
N LYS A 390 12.96 28.18 17.13
CA LYS A 390 12.96 27.51 18.44
C LYS A 390 12.26 26.12 18.40
N CYS A 391 11.47 25.86 17.37
CA CYS A 391 10.84 24.55 17.16
C CYS A 391 11.85 23.50 16.65
N ILE A 392 13.03 23.94 16.18
CA ILE A 392 14.12 23.05 15.75
C ILE A 392 15.08 22.84 16.92
N LYS A 393 15.20 21.57 17.38
CA LYS A 393 16.11 21.21 18.46
C LYS A 393 17.19 20.25 17.93
N SER A 394 18.40 20.77 17.72
CA SER A 394 19.51 19.97 17.20
C SER A 394 20.84 20.38 17.83
N LYS A 395 21.73 19.39 18.03
CA LYS A 395 23.16 19.61 18.32
C LYS A 395 23.98 19.73 17.04
N LYS A 396 23.41 19.33 15.92
CA LYS A 396 24.02 19.32 14.58
C LYS A 396 23.52 20.52 13.79
N ASP A 397 24.27 20.91 12.79
CA ASP A 397 23.88 22.01 11.92
C ASP A 397 22.80 21.58 10.92
N VAL A 398 21.95 22.52 10.58
CA VAL A 398 20.93 22.42 9.52
C VAL A 398 21.28 23.46 8.46
N PHE A 399 21.34 23.04 7.22
CA PHE A 399 21.61 23.92 6.10
C PHE A 399 20.33 24.13 5.28
N TYR A 400 20.08 25.39 4.90
CA TYR A 400 18.96 25.76 4.04
C TYR A 400 19.46 26.43 2.77
N ASP A 401 18.76 26.27 1.67
CA ASP A 401 19.06 26.96 0.41
C ASP A 401 18.66 28.44 0.56
N ALA A 402 19.64 29.32 0.51
CA ALA A 402 19.40 30.76 0.66
C ALA A 402 18.76 31.40 -0.59
N ASP A 403 18.87 30.75 -1.73
CA ASP A 403 18.34 31.22 -3.02
C ASP A 403 16.88 30.79 -3.24
N ASP A 404 16.36 29.84 -2.45
CA ASP A 404 14.94 29.45 -2.50
C ASP A 404 14.06 30.63 -2.01
N PRO A 405 13.11 31.11 -2.81
CA PRO A 405 12.24 32.24 -2.45
C PRO A 405 11.45 32.05 -1.15
N VAL A 406 11.13 30.82 -0.77
CA VAL A 406 10.44 30.49 0.50
C VAL A 406 11.29 30.88 1.70
N ASN A 407 12.60 30.81 1.57
CA ASN A 407 13.56 31.14 2.62
C ASN A 407 13.92 32.64 2.71
N SER A 408 13.26 33.50 1.93
CA SER A 408 13.56 34.94 1.88
C SER A 408 13.54 35.64 3.25
N GLU A 409 12.65 35.21 4.15
CA GLU A 409 12.57 35.74 5.52
C GLU A 409 13.78 35.36 6.39
N LEU A 410 14.55 34.34 6.01
CA LEU A 410 15.80 33.97 6.69
C LEU A 410 16.97 34.90 6.31
N GLU A 411 16.82 35.71 5.26
CA GLU A 411 17.75 36.76 4.82
C GLU A 411 19.21 36.26 4.68
N GLY A 412 19.45 35.01 4.35
CA GLY A 412 20.80 34.42 4.30
C GLY A 412 21.55 34.41 5.63
N LYS A 413 20.86 34.57 6.76
CA LYS A 413 21.47 34.69 8.10
C LYS A 413 21.66 33.32 8.77
N GLN A 414 22.54 33.29 9.75
CA GLN A 414 22.74 32.14 10.64
C GLN A 414 21.96 32.33 11.94
N PHE A 415 21.35 31.23 12.44
CA PHE A 415 20.60 31.26 13.70
C PHE A 415 21.04 30.11 14.61
N LYS A 416 21.11 30.38 15.91
CA LYS A 416 21.38 29.34 16.90
C LYS A 416 20.13 28.50 17.17
N LEU A 417 20.25 27.18 17.00
CA LEU A 417 19.17 26.23 17.28
C LEU A 417 19.04 25.90 18.77
N SER A 418 17.84 25.47 19.17
CA SER A 418 17.60 24.87 20.49
C SER A 418 18.36 23.54 20.57
N GLY A 419 19.46 23.49 21.30
CA GLY A 419 20.32 22.28 21.38
C GLY A 419 21.77 22.56 21.08
N GLY A 420 22.09 23.72 20.46
CA GLY A 420 23.47 24.21 20.30
C GLY A 420 24.00 24.16 18.88
N GLY A 421 23.33 23.45 17.96
CA GLY A 421 23.62 23.52 16.52
C GLY A 421 23.21 24.84 15.91
N MET A 422 23.48 25.02 14.61
CA MET A 422 23.19 26.23 13.86
C MET A 422 22.28 25.92 12.67
N LEU A 423 21.34 26.83 12.36
CA LEU A 423 20.70 26.92 11.05
C LEU A 423 21.55 27.87 10.20
N ARG A 424 22.03 27.41 9.05
CA ARG A 424 22.96 28.14 8.19
C ARG A 424 22.48 28.15 6.75
N PRO A 425 22.76 29.24 5.99
CA PRO A 425 22.62 29.18 4.53
C PRO A 425 23.63 28.14 3.97
N LEU A 426 23.17 27.35 3.00
CA LEU A 426 24.04 26.51 2.19
C LEU A 426 24.84 27.45 1.27
N VAL A 427 26.14 27.42 1.39
CA VAL A 427 27.03 28.14 0.47
C VAL A 427 27.53 27.10 -0.52
N GLU A 428 27.20 27.24 -1.80
CA GLU A 428 27.80 26.40 -2.83
C GLU A 428 29.33 26.47 -2.70
N LYS A 429 29.96 25.31 -2.64
CA LYS A 429 31.44 25.28 -2.79
C LYS A 429 31.73 25.71 -4.23
N GLN A 430 32.32 26.90 -4.38
CA GLN A 430 32.96 27.38 -5.62
C GLN A 430 34.00 26.36 -6.12
#